data_c189035736565d23ca477892d7e9552c
#
_entry.id   c189035736565d23ca477892d7e9552c
#
_cell.length_a   1.000
_cell.length_b   1.000
_cell.length_c   1.000
_cell.angle_alpha   90.00
_cell.angle_beta   90.00
_cell.angle_gamma   90.00
#
_symmetry.space_group_name_H-M   'P 1'
#
loop_
_entity.id
_entity.type
_entity.pdbx_description
1 polymer ?
#
loop_
_entity_poly.entity_id
_entity_poly.type
_entity_poly.pdbx_seq_one_letter_code
_entity_poly.pdbx_strand_id
1 'polypeptide(L)'
;AEEIGADLGAYRACMDSGRTVPIVDQRVAQARQLGFSGTPGFHIVDNRTDEIVEVVGAQPVETFVAAIEAVIAGETPIATDPPEDKPDLPFWATEGGLAPDPDRPGYNLAGDAYRGNPEADLVVIEISDFQCPFCQRHTLETQPLIDDQYVDNQRVMWVFKHMPLPFHPQALAAATAAECAGDQQAFWGMHDLLFERMDDWAVEPPDTVLVDLAGELGLDEGVFASCVASRTALEQVVDDLYETSEVFGSTPIFVVLFDGLASVIDGAQPFEQFAAAFDEVLEE
;
A
#
# COMPACT_ATOMS: atom_id res chain seq x y z
N ALA A 1 -21.92 -2.69 12.50
CA ALA A 1 -23.24 -3.37 12.59
C ALA A 1 -24.00 -2.89 13.83
N GLU A 2 -23.38 -2.86 15.02
CA GLU A 2 -24.03 -2.45 16.26
C GLU A 2 -24.47 -0.99 16.24
N GLU A 3 -23.63 -0.08 15.75
CA GLU A 3 -23.92 1.36 15.65
C GLU A 3 -25.13 1.68 14.74
N ILE A 4 -25.41 0.83 13.76
CA ILE A 4 -26.57 0.99 12.87
C ILE A 4 -27.77 0.13 13.31
N GLY A 5 -27.73 -0.45 14.53
CA GLY A 5 -28.80 -1.27 15.10
C GLY A 5 -29.03 -2.62 14.41
N ALA A 6 -28.04 -3.15 13.70
CA ALA A 6 -28.13 -4.46 13.06
C ALA A 6 -28.02 -5.60 14.07
N ASP A 7 -28.72 -6.70 13.83
CA ASP A 7 -28.60 -7.93 14.62
C ASP A 7 -27.21 -8.56 14.40
N LEU A 8 -26.34 -8.46 15.40
CA LEU A 8 -24.98 -8.99 15.35
C LEU A 8 -24.92 -10.50 15.17
N GLY A 9 -25.90 -11.25 15.70
CA GLY A 9 -25.96 -12.69 15.53
C GLY A 9 -26.27 -13.07 14.07
N ALA A 10 -27.24 -12.42 13.47
CA ALA A 10 -27.58 -12.59 12.06
C ALA A 10 -26.46 -12.13 11.13
N TYR A 11 -25.78 -11.03 11.47
CA TYR A 11 -24.63 -10.51 10.72
C TYR A 11 -23.48 -11.52 10.71
N ARG A 12 -23.06 -12.01 11.88
CA ARG A 12 -21.98 -13.01 12.00
C ARG A 12 -22.33 -14.29 11.26
N ALA A 13 -23.54 -14.83 11.45
CA ALA A 13 -23.98 -16.01 10.73
C ALA A 13 -23.98 -15.82 9.20
N CYS A 14 -24.29 -14.62 8.72
CA CYS A 14 -24.20 -14.28 7.30
C CYS A 14 -22.76 -14.30 6.81
N MET A 15 -21.83 -13.66 7.53
CA MET A 15 -20.40 -13.61 7.20
C MET A 15 -19.78 -15.02 7.20
N ASP A 16 -19.99 -15.77 8.27
CA ASP A 16 -19.44 -17.12 8.45
C ASP A 16 -19.96 -18.12 7.41
N SER A 17 -21.19 -17.91 6.89
CA SER A 17 -21.78 -18.79 5.88
C SER A 17 -21.09 -18.73 4.51
N GLY A 18 -20.34 -17.68 4.23
CA GLY A 18 -19.71 -17.42 2.92
C GLY A 18 -20.70 -17.26 1.75
N ARG A 19 -22.02 -17.27 2.01
CA ARG A 19 -23.06 -17.29 0.94
C ARG A 19 -23.05 -16.08 0.04
N THR A 20 -22.46 -14.97 0.49
CA THR A 20 -22.36 -13.73 -0.28
C THR A 20 -21.11 -13.66 -1.16
N VAL A 21 -20.09 -14.48 -0.88
CA VAL A 21 -18.83 -14.52 -1.63
C VAL A 21 -19.06 -14.72 -3.13
N PRO A 22 -19.83 -15.73 -3.59
CA PRO A 22 -20.06 -15.91 -5.03
C PRO A 22 -20.77 -14.72 -5.69
N ILE A 23 -21.58 -13.98 -4.94
CA ILE A 23 -22.28 -12.80 -5.44
C ILE A 23 -21.28 -11.66 -5.66
N VAL A 24 -20.37 -11.46 -4.69
CA VAL A 24 -19.31 -10.45 -4.80
C VAL A 24 -18.39 -10.80 -5.95
N ASP A 25 -17.91 -12.04 -6.03
CA ASP A 25 -17.03 -12.50 -7.12
C ASP A 25 -17.67 -12.29 -8.50
N GLN A 26 -18.97 -12.63 -8.63
CA GLN A 26 -19.70 -12.38 -9.87
C GLN A 26 -19.76 -10.89 -10.22
N ARG A 27 -19.97 -10.01 -9.23
CA ARG A 27 -20.01 -8.55 -9.45
C ARG A 27 -18.65 -8.00 -9.85
N VAL A 28 -17.59 -8.47 -9.21
CA VAL A 28 -16.21 -8.10 -9.56
C VAL A 28 -15.89 -8.56 -10.99
N ALA A 29 -16.23 -9.80 -11.35
CA ALA A 29 -16.04 -10.31 -12.71
C ALA A 29 -16.83 -9.49 -13.75
N GLN A 30 -18.06 -9.12 -13.43
CA GLN A 30 -18.90 -8.27 -14.28
C GLN A 30 -18.32 -6.86 -14.46
N ALA A 31 -17.84 -6.24 -13.37
CA ALA A 31 -17.20 -4.93 -13.44
C ALA A 31 -15.94 -4.96 -14.35
N ARG A 32 -15.11 -6.00 -14.21
CA ARG A 32 -13.93 -6.20 -15.07
C ARG A 32 -14.33 -6.39 -16.55
N GLN A 33 -15.42 -7.10 -16.84
CA GLN A 33 -15.90 -7.25 -18.21
C GLN A 33 -16.39 -5.92 -18.82
N LEU A 34 -16.83 -4.99 -17.97
CA LEU A 34 -17.21 -3.63 -18.35
C LEU A 34 -16.01 -2.67 -18.46
N GLY A 35 -14.78 -3.16 -18.24
CA GLY A 35 -13.55 -2.37 -18.35
C GLY A 35 -13.05 -1.76 -17.04
N PHE A 36 -13.80 -1.88 -15.92
CA PHE A 36 -13.39 -1.31 -14.67
C PHE A 36 -12.19 -2.07 -14.07
N SER A 37 -11.11 -1.35 -13.82
CA SER A 37 -9.89 -1.86 -13.18
C SER A 37 -9.79 -1.50 -11.70
N GLY A 38 -10.63 -0.56 -11.22
CA GLY A 38 -10.62 -0.07 -9.84
C GLY A 38 -11.96 0.48 -9.39
N THR A 39 -12.02 0.99 -8.15
CA THR A 39 -13.20 1.60 -7.55
C THR A 39 -12.86 2.96 -6.93
N PRO A 40 -13.78 3.94 -6.99
CA PRO A 40 -15.04 3.89 -7.72
C PRO A 40 -14.86 4.04 -9.24
N GLY A 41 -15.70 3.38 -10.00
CA GLY A 41 -15.80 3.57 -11.45
C GLY A 41 -17.24 3.87 -11.83
N PHE A 42 -17.46 4.76 -12.80
CA PHE A 42 -18.78 5.21 -13.19
C PHE A 42 -18.94 5.14 -14.71
N HIS A 43 -20.06 4.61 -15.17
CA HIS A 43 -20.50 4.73 -16.54
C HIS A 43 -21.70 5.70 -16.59
N ILE A 44 -21.54 6.78 -17.34
CA ILE A 44 -22.62 7.70 -17.68
C ILE A 44 -23.14 7.28 -19.05
N VAL A 45 -24.37 6.80 -19.11
CA VAL A 45 -24.97 6.22 -20.33
C VAL A 45 -25.97 7.20 -20.91
N ASP A 46 -25.83 7.53 -22.20
CA ASP A 46 -26.90 8.18 -22.96
C ASP A 46 -27.94 7.15 -23.43
N ASN A 47 -29.06 7.08 -22.76
CA ASN A 47 -30.14 6.15 -23.10
C ASN A 47 -30.79 6.41 -24.51
N ARG A 48 -30.37 7.44 -25.22
CA ARG A 48 -30.85 7.75 -26.59
C ARG A 48 -29.96 7.13 -27.66
N THR A 49 -28.65 7.02 -27.36
CA THR A 49 -27.59 6.60 -28.30
C THR A 49 -26.87 5.35 -27.86
N ASP A 50 -27.09 4.90 -26.62
CA ASP A 50 -26.31 3.86 -25.93
C ASP A 50 -24.81 4.17 -25.81
N GLU A 51 -24.41 5.43 -26.03
CA GLU A 51 -23.03 5.86 -25.79
C GLU A 51 -22.72 5.88 -24.31
N ILE A 52 -21.51 5.46 -23.98
CA ILE A 52 -21.00 5.36 -22.61
C ILE A 52 -19.81 6.31 -22.44
N VAL A 53 -19.89 7.13 -21.39
CA VAL A 53 -18.77 7.93 -20.90
C VAL A 53 -18.29 7.31 -19.60
N GLU A 54 -17.03 6.95 -19.55
CA GLU A 54 -16.40 6.39 -18.36
C GLU A 54 -15.78 7.52 -17.51
N VAL A 55 -16.06 7.48 -16.19
CA VAL A 55 -15.39 8.32 -15.20
C VAL A 55 -14.73 7.38 -14.20
N VAL A 56 -13.40 7.41 -14.11
CA VAL A 56 -12.61 6.54 -13.28
C VAL A 56 -12.14 7.30 -12.04
N GLY A 57 -12.25 6.66 -10.88
CA GLY A 57 -11.81 7.22 -9.61
C GLY A 57 -12.80 8.20 -8.97
N ALA A 58 -12.46 8.66 -7.79
CA ALA A 58 -13.21 9.68 -7.04
C ALA A 58 -12.88 11.07 -7.58
N GLN A 59 -13.47 11.41 -8.72
CA GLN A 59 -13.26 12.69 -9.40
C GLN A 59 -14.02 13.83 -8.71
N PRO A 60 -13.56 15.10 -8.85
CA PRO A 60 -14.29 16.27 -8.42
C PRO A 60 -15.71 16.34 -9.05
N VAL A 61 -16.65 16.97 -8.36
CA VAL A 61 -18.04 17.08 -8.84
C VAL A 61 -18.13 17.77 -10.21
N GLU A 62 -17.23 18.68 -10.50
CA GLU A 62 -17.14 19.42 -11.75
C GLU A 62 -16.89 18.48 -12.94
N THR A 63 -16.09 17.44 -12.77
CA THR A 63 -15.84 16.40 -13.78
C THR A 63 -17.13 15.64 -14.12
N PHE A 64 -17.91 15.27 -13.10
CA PHE A 64 -19.20 14.61 -13.31
C PHE A 64 -20.20 15.54 -14.01
N VAL A 65 -20.26 16.80 -13.59
CA VAL A 65 -21.14 17.81 -14.20
C VAL A 65 -20.78 17.97 -15.67
N ALA A 66 -19.50 18.16 -15.99
CA ALA A 66 -19.05 18.31 -17.37
C ALA A 66 -19.37 17.07 -18.24
N ALA A 67 -19.11 15.87 -17.71
CA ALA A 67 -19.41 14.63 -18.41
C ALA A 67 -20.93 14.46 -18.67
N ILE A 68 -21.77 14.76 -17.68
CA ILE A 68 -23.23 14.69 -17.80
C ILE A 68 -23.74 15.73 -18.80
N GLU A 69 -23.25 16.96 -18.74
CA GLU A 69 -23.67 18.04 -19.66
C GLU A 69 -23.30 17.72 -21.12
N ALA A 70 -22.11 17.17 -21.35
CA ALA A 70 -21.68 16.73 -22.67
C ALA A 70 -22.56 15.61 -23.21
N VAL A 71 -22.90 14.61 -22.41
CA VAL A 71 -23.83 13.53 -22.77
C VAL A 71 -25.23 14.13 -23.11
N ILE A 72 -25.73 15.08 -22.32
CA ILE A 72 -27.01 15.74 -22.56
C ILE A 72 -26.97 16.52 -23.87
N ALA A 73 -25.87 17.18 -24.18
CA ALA A 73 -25.68 17.96 -25.41
C ALA A 73 -25.52 17.06 -26.67
N GLY A 74 -25.27 15.74 -26.48
CA GLY A 74 -24.94 14.82 -27.57
C GLY A 74 -23.53 15.05 -28.11
N GLU A 75 -22.66 15.61 -27.29
CA GLU A 75 -21.25 15.80 -27.56
C GLU A 75 -20.49 14.63 -26.91
N THR A 76 -19.57 14.01 -27.65
CA THR A 76 -18.66 13.05 -27.04
C THR A 76 -17.79 13.85 -26.09
N PRO A 77 -17.81 13.57 -24.75
CA PRO A 77 -16.89 14.23 -23.86
C PRO A 77 -15.47 13.95 -24.34
N ILE A 78 -14.71 15.01 -24.58
CA ILE A 78 -13.28 14.86 -24.75
C ILE A 78 -12.83 14.17 -23.47
N ALA A 79 -12.19 12.99 -23.60
CA ALA A 79 -11.44 12.44 -22.50
C ALA A 79 -10.63 13.60 -21.94
N THR A 80 -10.99 14.07 -20.76
CA THR A 80 -10.25 15.16 -20.16
C THR A 80 -8.86 14.58 -19.96
N ASP A 81 -7.88 15.12 -20.68
CA ASP A 81 -6.49 14.92 -20.30
C ASP A 81 -6.44 15.10 -18.78
N PRO A 82 -5.73 14.24 -18.06
CA PRO A 82 -5.58 14.42 -16.63
C PRO A 82 -5.23 15.89 -16.41
N PRO A 83 -5.87 16.58 -15.44
CA PRO A 83 -5.61 17.99 -15.20
C PRO A 83 -4.10 18.22 -15.18
N GLU A 84 -3.62 19.28 -15.82
CA GLU A 84 -2.20 19.69 -15.77
C GLU A 84 -1.75 20.04 -14.33
N ASP A 85 -2.69 20.11 -13.41
CA ASP A 85 -2.39 20.18 -11.98
C ASP A 85 -1.91 18.79 -11.53
N LYS A 86 -0.69 18.76 -11.00
CA LYS A 86 -0.11 17.56 -10.34
C LYS A 86 -1.20 16.95 -9.45
N PRO A 87 -1.44 15.62 -9.51
CA PRO A 87 -2.48 15.01 -8.68
C PRO A 87 -2.23 15.38 -7.22
N ASP A 88 -3.30 15.70 -6.48
CA ASP A 88 -3.21 15.88 -5.03
C ASP A 88 -2.75 14.56 -4.42
N LEU A 89 -1.44 14.44 -4.20
CA LEU A 89 -0.86 13.27 -3.56
C LEU A 89 -1.32 13.23 -2.10
N PRO A 90 -1.62 12.05 -1.56
CA PRO A 90 -1.89 11.91 -0.15
C PRO A 90 -0.67 12.35 0.66
N PHE A 91 -0.87 12.78 1.91
CA PHE A 91 0.19 13.35 2.75
C PHE A 91 1.45 12.48 2.80
N TRP A 92 1.29 11.16 2.92
CA TRP A 92 2.40 10.20 2.96
C TRP A 92 3.23 10.12 1.66
N ALA A 93 2.74 10.67 0.54
CA ALA A 93 3.45 10.74 -0.73
C ALA A 93 3.85 12.18 -1.11
N THR A 94 3.68 13.16 -0.22
CA THR A 94 4.13 14.55 -0.42
C THR A 94 5.51 14.79 0.18
N GLU A 95 6.21 15.84 -0.27
CA GLU A 95 7.47 16.26 0.34
C GLU A 95 7.34 16.45 1.88
N GLY A 96 6.18 16.95 2.35
CA GLY A 96 5.94 17.15 3.77
C GLY A 96 5.86 15.84 4.56
N GLY A 97 5.19 14.82 4.03
CA GLY A 97 5.09 13.51 4.66
C GLY A 97 6.38 12.70 4.58
N LEU A 98 7.10 12.82 3.46
CA LEU A 98 8.35 12.11 3.21
C LEU A 98 9.57 12.72 3.93
N ALA A 99 9.45 13.96 4.43
CA ALA A 99 10.54 14.60 5.16
C ALA A 99 10.94 13.76 6.39
N PRO A 100 12.26 13.64 6.68
CA PRO A 100 12.72 12.89 7.85
C PRO A 100 12.12 13.42 9.17
N ASP A 101 11.69 12.50 10.04
CA ASP A 101 11.24 12.84 11.38
C ASP A 101 12.47 13.11 12.28
N PRO A 102 12.63 14.36 12.81
CA PRO A 102 13.76 14.69 13.66
C PRO A 102 13.74 13.96 15.02
N ASP A 103 12.59 13.51 15.45
CA ASP A 103 12.40 12.82 16.74
C ASP A 103 12.47 11.28 16.60
N ARG A 104 12.33 10.74 15.38
CA ARG A 104 12.36 9.30 15.10
C ARG A 104 13.33 8.99 13.94
N PRO A 105 14.64 8.88 14.18
CA PRO A 105 15.64 8.63 13.13
C PRO A 105 15.33 7.36 12.32
N GLY A 106 15.38 7.47 10.99
CA GLY A 106 15.03 6.38 10.07
C GLY A 106 13.54 6.29 9.72
N TYR A 107 12.75 7.27 10.19
CA TYR A 107 11.35 7.44 9.85
C TYR A 107 11.07 8.81 9.22
N ASN A 108 10.05 8.88 8.39
CA ASN A 108 9.55 10.13 7.82
C ASN A 108 8.42 10.72 8.70
N LEU A 109 7.94 11.92 8.37
CA LEU A 109 6.86 12.58 9.10
C LEU A 109 5.47 11.94 8.89
N ALA A 110 5.32 11.06 7.90
CA ALA A 110 4.14 10.22 7.76
C ALA A 110 4.18 8.99 8.69
N GLY A 111 5.31 8.74 9.36
CA GLY A 111 5.50 7.64 10.30
C GLY A 111 6.07 6.37 9.66
N ASP A 112 6.45 6.42 8.39
CA ASP A 112 6.95 5.27 7.65
C ASP A 112 8.47 5.12 7.77
N ALA A 113 8.97 3.89 7.90
CA ALA A 113 10.40 3.61 7.92
C ALA A 113 11.00 3.82 6.52
N TYR A 114 12.17 4.47 6.46
CA TYR A 114 12.89 4.63 5.21
C TYR A 114 14.37 4.24 5.33
N ARG A 115 14.99 3.96 4.17
CA ARG A 115 16.44 3.77 3.99
C ARG A 115 16.91 4.46 2.71
N GLY A 116 18.22 4.58 2.51
CA GLY A 116 18.82 5.33 1.42
C GLY A 116 18.93 6.81 1.72
N ASN A 117 18.83 7.66 0.70
CA ASN A 117 19.03 9.09 0.81
C ASN A 117 17.70 9.85 0.95
N PRO A 118 17.38 10.45 2.12
CA PRO A 118 16.13 11.19 2.29
C PRO A 118 16.07 12.50 1.47
N GLU A 119 17.19 12.93 0.86
CA GLU A 119 17.25 14.09 -0.02
C GLU A 119 17.32 13.69 -1.50
N ALA A 120 17.06 12.40 -1.83
CA ALA A 120 17.04 11.95 -3.21
C ALA A 120 15.79 12.46 -3.95
N ASP A 121 15.98 12.87 -5.20
CA ASP A 121 14.87 13.29 -6.07
C ASP A 121 13.92 12.12 -6.40
N LEU A 122 14.45 10.89 -6.41
CA LEU A 122 13.67 9.67 -6.63
C LEU A 122 13.31 9.04 -5.29
N VAL A 123 12.00 8.94 -5.03
CA VAL A 123 11.45 8.24 -3.86
C VAL A 123 10.64 7.05 -4.33
N VAL A 124 10.84 5.90 -3.69
CA VAL A 124 10.05 4.70 -3.92
C VAL A 124 9.36 4.32 -2.61
N ILE A 125 8.03 4.22 -2.64
CA ILE A 125 7.23 3.79 -1.49
C ILE A 125 6.74 2.38 -1.78
N GLU A 126 7.28 1.40 -1.06
CA GLU A 126 6.85 0.01 -1.09
C GLU A 126 5.66 -0.18 -0.16
N ILE A 127 4.52 -0.55 -0.72
CA ILE A 127 3.31 -0.92 0.01
C ILE A 127 3.27 -2.44 0.08
N SER A 128 3.44 -2.99 1.28
CA SER A 128 3.83 -4.39 1.44
C SER A 128 3.15 -5.08 2.62
N ASP A 129 3.16 -6.42 2.58
CA ASP A 129 2.59 -7.31 3.59
C ASP A 129 3.61 -8.42 3.90
N PHE A 130 4.03 -8.53 5.15
CA PHE A 130 5.05 -9.51 5.56
C PHE A 130 4.64 -10.97 5.35
N GLN A 131 3.35 -11.29 5.26
CA GLN A 131 2.88 -12.65 5.00
C GLN A 131 2.55 -12.90 3.52
N CYS A 132 2.74 -11.90 2.65
CA CYS A 132 2.52 -12.04 1.22
C CYS A 132 3.70 -12.74 0.53
N PRO A 133 3.49 -13.87 -0.17
CA PRO A 133 4.58 -14.60 -0.83
C PRO A 133 5.20 -13.82 -1.98
N PHE A 134 4.47 -12.89 -2.60
CA PHE A 134 5.02 -12.03 -3.64
C PHE A 134 5.90 -10.92 -3.06
N CYS A 135 5.55 -10.37 -1.88
CA CYS A 135 6.40 -9.43 -1.15
C CYS A 135 7.69 -10.13 -0.70
N GLN A 136 7.60 -11.35 -0.14
CA GLN A 136 8.77 -12.15 0.20
C GLN A 136 9.69 -12.36 -1.01
N ARG A 137 9.13 -12.76 -2.15
CA ARG A 137 9.93 -12.94 -3.38
C ARG A 137 10.63 -11.66 -3.80
N HIS A 138 9.93 -10.52 -3.77
CA HIS A 138 10.54 -9.23 -4.08
C HIS A 138 11.72 -8.93 -3.16
N THR A 139 11.50 -9.01 -1.85
CA THR A 139 12.52 -8.72 -0.85
C THR A 139 13.74 -9.63 -0.96
N LEU A 140 13.55 -10.93 -1.23
CA LEU A 140 14.66 -11.87 -1.27
C LEU A 140 15.39 -11.94 -2.62
N GLU A 141 14.72 -11.65 -3.73
CA GLU A 141 15.28 -11.84 -5.07
C GLU A 141 15.58 -10.53 -5.80
N THR A 142 14.70 -9.53 -5.68
CA THR A 142 14.78 -8.27 -6.45
C THR A 142 15.39 -7.13 -5.64
N GLN A 143 14.97 -6.97 -4.40
CA GLN A 143 15.39 -5.87 -3.54
C GLN A 143 16.91 -5.78 -3.35
N PRO A 144 17.66 -6.88 -3.17
CA PRO A 144 19.12 -6.80 -3.03
C PRO A 144 19.83 -6.18 -4.23
N LEU A 145 19.26 -6.33 -5.44
CA LEU A 145 19.79 -5.73 -6.65
C LEU A 145 19.47 -4.23 -6.73
N ILE A 146 18.27 -3.86 -6.24
CA ILE A 146 17.86 -2.45 -6.13
C ILE A 146 18.72 -1.75 -5.08
N ASP A 147 18.97 -2.40 -3.94
CA ASP A 147 19.81 -1.84 -2.88
C ASP A 147 21.23 -1.57 -3.38
N ASP A 148 21.88 -2.55 -3.98
CA ASP A 148 23.25 -2.43 -4.51
C ASP A 148 23.38 -1.32 -5.56
N GLN A 149 22.38 -1.16 -6.44
CA GLN A 149 22.48 -0.22 -7.56
C GLN A 149 21.96 1.19 -7.26
N TYR A 150 20.97 1.33 -6.37
CA TYR A 150 20.25 2.60 -6.17
C TYR A 150 20.26 3.09 -4.73
N VAL A 151 19.90 2.23 -3.75
CA VAL A 151 19.70 2.64 -2.36
C VAL A 151 21.04 2.90 -1.69
N ASP A 152 21.99 1.96 -1.75
CA ASP A 152 23.32 2.07 -1.15
C ASP A 152 24.16 3.16 -1.80
N ASN A 153 23.91 3.42 -3.08
CA ASN A 153 24.51 4.52 -3.83
C ASN A 153 23.82 5.87 -3.62
N GLN A 154 22.90 5.96 -2.66
CA GLN A 154 22.23 7.20 -2.24
C GLN A 154 21.45 7.91 -3.38
N ARG A 155 21.00 7.16 -4.39
CA ARG A 155 20.24 7.68 -5.53
C ARG A 155 18.74 7.69 -5.28
N VAL A 156 18.27 6.91 -4.28
CA VAL A 156 16.86 6.66 -3.97
C VAL A 156 16.62 6.77 -2.46
N MET A 157 15.49 7.34 -2.07
CA MET A 157 14.87 7.14 -0.78
C MET A 157 13.87 5.99 -0.91
N TRP A 158 14.09 4.89 -0.18
CA TRP A 158 13.19 3.74 -0.14
C TRP A 158 12.37 3.74 1.14
N VAL A 159 11.05 3.84 1.00
CA VAL A 159 10.08 3.94 2.11
C VAL A 159 9.27 2.65 2.17
N PHE A 160 9.01 2.13 3.36
CA PHE A 160 8.15 0.98 3.56
C PHE A 160 6.84 1.39 4.22
N LYS A 161 5.71 0.98 3.63
CA LYS A 161 4.37 1.28 4.13
C LYS A 161 3.54 0.00 4.29
N HIS A 162 2.93 -0.15 5.44
CA HIS A 162 2.23 -1.38 5.80
C HIS A 162 0.87 -1.52 5.08
N MET A 163 0.62 -2.72 4.55
CA MET A 163 -0.70 -3.11 4.04
C MET A 163 -1.00 -4.58 4.36
N PRO A 164 -1.17 -4.96 5.64
CA PRO A 164 -1.52 -6.33 6.02
C PRO A 164 -2.88 -6.72 5.43
N LEU A 165 -2.88 -7.72 4.55
CA LEU A 165 -4.09 -8.15 3.85
C LEU A 165 -4.99 -9.02 4.75
N PRO A 166 -6.32 -8.88 4.66
CA PRO A 166 -7.24 -9.51 5.62
C PRO A 166 -7.28 -11.05 5.56
N PHE A 167 -6.73 -11.65 4.51
CA PHE A 167 -6.60 -13.10 4.37
C PHE A 167 -5.22 -13.63 4.80
N HIS A 168 -4.34 -12.78 5.27
CA HIS A 168 -3.05 -13.11 5.87
C HIS A 168 -3.13 -12.94 7.40
N PRO A 169 -3.48 -14.00 8.13
CA PRO A 169 -3.92 -13.87 9.53
C PRO A 169 -2.83 -13.38 10.49
N GLN A 170 -1.56 -13.52 10.14
CA GLN A 170 -0.43 -13.12 10.98
C GLN A 170 0.27 -11.83 10.50
N ALA A 171 -0.13 -11.29 9.35
CA ALA A 171 0.49 -10.10 8.76
C ALA A 171 0.46 -8.88 9.70
N LEU A 172 -0.65 -8.68 10.39
CA LEU A 172 -0.79 -7.57 11.35
C LEU A 172 0.18 -7.69 12.54
N ALA A 173 0.36 -8.91 13.05
CA ALA A 173 1.30 -9.16 14.14
C ALA A 173 2.76 -8.94 13.68
N ALA A 174 3.10 -9.39 12.47
CA ALA A 174 4.43 -9.17 11.88
C ALA A 174 4.71 -7.69 11.62
N ALA A 175 3.75 -6.94 11.08
CA ALA A 175 3.86 -5.50 10.89
C ALA A 175 4.06 -4.75 12.21
N THR A 176 3.29 -5.11 13.25
CA THR A 176 3.45 -4.56 14.61
C THR A 176 4.84 -4.87 15.17
N ALA A 177 5.36 -6.08 14.93
CA ALA A 177 6.70 -6.47 15.35
C ALA A 177 7.80 -5.65 14.65
N ALA A 178 7.65 -5.36 13.36
CA ALA A 178 8.59 -4.51 12.63
C ALA A 178 8.64 -3.09 13.20
N GLU A 179 7.49 -2.49 13.52
CA GLU A 179 7.42 -1.18 14.16
C GLU A 179 8.03 -1.19 15.57
N CYS A 180 7.77 -2.24 16.37
CA CYS A 180 8.38 -2.39 17.68
C CYS A 180 9.91 -2.55 17.63
N ALA A 181 10.44 -3.20 16.61
CA ALA A 181 11.88 -3.22 16.35
C ALA A 181 12.39 -1.85 15.91
N GLY A 182 11.60 -1.11 15.16
CA GLY A 182 11.89 0.25 14.73
C GLY A 182 12.06 1.22 15.91
N ASP A 183 11.29 1.08 16.98
CA ASP A 183 11.44 1.85 18.21
C ASP A 183 12.80 1.60 18.89
N GLN A 184 13.47 0.49 18.56
CA GLN A 184 14.83 0.16 18.94
C GLN A 184 15.83 0.34 17.78
N GLN A 185 15.46 1.10 16.73
CA GLN A 185 16.28 1.40 15.55
C GLN A 185 16.66 0.17 14.71
N ALA A 186 15.82 -0.86 14.70
CA ALA A 186 16.06 -2.12 14.01
C ALA A 186 14.92 -2.51 13.05
N PHE A 187 14.16 -1.54 12.54
CA PHE A 187 13.05 -1.82 11.61
C PHE A 187 13.51 -2.70 10.44
N TRP A 188 14.54 -2.28 9.71
CA TRP A 188 15.01 -3.00 8.52
C TRP A 188 15.61 -4.36 8.84
N GLY A 189 16.27 -4.51 10.00
CA GLY A 189 16.73 -5.82 10.47
C GLY A 189 15.59 -6.79 10.74
N MET A 190 14.51 -6.29 11.37
CA MET A 190 13.30 -7.09 11.61
C MET A 190 12.56 -7.36 10.30
N HIS A 191 12.46 -6.37 9.41
CA HIS A 191 11.89 -6.50 8.07
C HIS A 191 12.52 -7.67 7.31
N ASP A 192 13.85 -7.70 7.24
CA ASP A 192 14.57 -8.74 6.51
C ASP A 192 14.34 -10.12 7.13
N LEU A 193 14.43 -10.24 8.47
CA LEU A 193 14.18 -11.50 9.17
C LEU A 193 12.74 -11.99 9.02
N LEU A 194 11.75 -11.08 9.01
CA LEU A 194 10.36 -11.46 8.82
C LEU A 194 10.14 -12.09 7.44
N PHE A 195 10.74 -11.55 6.39
CA PHE A 195 10.64 -12.16 5.06
C PHE A 195 11.49 -13.42 4.92
N GLU A 196 12.71 -13.45 5.45
CA GLU A 196 13.59 -14.63 5.42
C GLU A 196 13.00 -15.83 6.18
N ARG A 197 12.32 -15.56 7.29
CA ARG A 197 11.83 -16.55 8.24
C ARG A 197 10.29 -16.66 8.23
N MET A 198 9.63 -16.28 7.13
CA MET A 198 8.17 -16.23 7.06
C MET A 198 7.51 -17.57 7.47
N ASP A 199 8.06 -18.70 7.05
CA ASP A 199 7.52 -20.01 7.38
C ASP A 199 7.57 -20.32 8.88
N ASP A 200 8.46 -19.69 9.64
CA ASP A 200 8.63 -19.94 11.08
C ASP A 200 7.57 -19.19 11.92
N TRP A 201 7.23 -17.96 11.54
CA TRP A 201 6.31 -17.11 12.30
C TRP A 201 4.91 -17.03 11.71
N ALA A 202 4.71 -17.39 10.44
CA ALA A 202 3.38 -17.39 9.81
C ALA A 202 2.47 -18.52 10.34
N VAL A 203 2.59 -18.81 11.63
CA VAL A 203 1.86 -19.82 12.39
C VAL A 203 1.11 -19.17 13.54
N GLU A 204 0.18 -19.85 14.17
CA GLU A 204 -0.61 -19.30 15.27
C GLU A 204 -0.29 -20.01 16.60
N PRO A 205 0.05 -19.28 17.66
CA PRO A 205 0.32 -17.84 17.74
C PRO A 205 1.77 -17.50 17.31
N PRO A 206 2.02 -16.34 16.68
CA PRO A 206 3.37 -15.96 16.23
C PRO A 206 4.24 -15.36 17.34
N ASP A 207 3.65 -14.91 18.46
CA ASP A 207 4.25 -14.03 19.45
C ASP A 207 5.62 -14.50 19.95
N THR A 208 5.77 -15.80 20.23
CA THR A 208 7.05 -16.34 20.74
C THR A 208 8.15 -16.23 19.69
N VAL A 209 7.83 -16.56 18.44
CA VAL A 209 8.80 -16.50 17.34
C VAL A 209 9.20 -15.06 17.06
N LEU A 210 8.26 -14.12 17.08
CA LEU A 210 8.55 -12.70 16.88
C LEU A 210 9.47 -12.13 17.96
N VAL A 211 9.31 -12.57 19.22
CA VAL A 211 10.23 -12.20 20.32
C VAL A 211 11.61 -12.84 20.12
N ASP A 212 11.66 -14.10 19.68
CA ASP A 212 12.94 -14.78 19.39
C ASP A 212 13.70 -14.06 18.27
N LEU A 213 13.01 -13.59 17.21
CA LEU A 213 13.61 -12.78 16.14
C LEU A 213 14.17 -11.45 16.68
N ALA A 214 13.46 -10.79 17.61
CA ALA A 214 13.98 -9.59 18.27
C ALA A 214 15.27 -9.90 19.08
N GLY A 215 15.32 -11.05 19.73
CA GLY A 215 16.53 -11.55 20.43
C GLY A 215 17.69 -11.82 19.46
N GLU A 216 17.45 -12.37 18.27
CA GLU A 216 18.47 -12.56 17.22
C GLU A 216 19.07 -11.22 16.76
N LEU A 217 18.28 -10.15 16.74
CA LEU A 217 18.74 -8.79 16.45
C LEU A 217 19.43 -8.11 17.62
N GLY A 218 19.49 -8.76 18.81
CA GLY A 218 20.08 -8.19 20.01
C GLY A 218 19.26 -7.09 20.67
N LEU A 219 17.95 -7.04 20.40
CA LEU A 219 17.03 -6.07 20.98
C LEU A 219 16.71 -6.43 22.43
N ASP A 220 16.24 -5.45 23.21
CA ASP A 220 15.65 -5.72 24.52
C ASP A 220 14.30 -6.42 24.34
N GLU A 221 14.28 -7.74 24.56
CA GLU A 221 13.08 -8.58 24.41
C GLU A 221 11.93 -8.13 25.32
N GLY A 222 12.23 -7.58 26.51
CA GLY A 222 11.22 -7.08 27.44
C GLY A 222 10.55 -5.78 26.92
N VAL A 223 11.35 -4.88 26.39
CA VAL A 223 10.88 -3.66 25.74
C VAL A 223 10.08 -4.03 24.48
N PHE A 224 10.60 -4.93 23.66
CA PHE A 224 9.93 -5.41 22.45
C PHE A 224 8.57 -6.06 22.77
N ALA A 225 8.51 -7.01 23.69
CA ALA A 225 7.26 -7.67 24.09
C ALA A 225 6.24 -6.68 24.65
N SER A 226 6.70 -5.66 25.41
CA SER A 226 5.83 -4.60 25.93
C SER A 226 5.28 -3.72 24.80
N CYS A 227 6.08 -3.44 23.79
CA CYS A 227 5.67 -2.69 22.61
C CYS A 227 4.60 -3.47 21.81
N VAL A 228 4.85 -4.76 21.50
CA VAL A 228 3.87 -5.61 20.78
C VAL A 228 2.53 -5.69 21.54
N ALA A 229 2.57 -5.71 22.88
CA ALA A 229 1.36 -5.67 23.70
C ALA A 229 0.70 -4.27 23.77
N SER A 230 1.41 -3.22 23.37
CA SER A 230 0.91 -1.85 23.35
C SER A 230 0.06 -1.58 22.11
N ARG A 231 -0.70 -0.48 22.12
CA ARG A 231 -1.50 -0.07 20.96
C ARG A 231 -0.74 0.87 20.01
N THR A 232 0.36 1.45 20.44
CA THR A 232 1.03 2.52 19.70
C THR A 232 1.56 2.04 18.35
N ALA A 233 2.32 0.95 18.33
CA ALA A 233 2.83 0.36 17.09
C ALA A 233 1.70 -0.16 16.17
N LEU A 234 0.64 -0.71 16.79
CA LEU A 234 -0.55 -1.14 16.06
C LEU A 234 -1.30 0.03 15.40
N GLU A 235 -1.35 1.19 16.07
CA GLU A 235 -1.99 2.40 15.52
C GLU A 235 -1.33 2.81 14.21
N GLN A 236 0.02 2.85 14.14
CA GLN A 236 0.74 3.16 12.90
C GLN A 236 0.38 2.18 11.78
N VAL A 237 0.42 0.88 12.04
CA VAL A 237 0.09 -0.15 11.05
C VAL A 237 -1.35 -0.03 10.56
N VAL A 238 -2.27 0.34 11.44
CA VAL A 238 -3.70 0.52 11.09
C VAL A 238 -3.91 1.79 10.27
N ASP A 239 -3.19 2.87 10.58
CA ASP A 239 -3.24 4.12 9.81
C ASP A 239 -2.71 3.88 8.40
N ASP A 240 -1.57 3.20 8.24
CA ASP A 240 -1.03 2.80 6.94
C ASP A 240 -2.00 1.92 6.15
N LEU A 241 -2.58 0.90 6.81
CA LEU A 241 -3.57 0.03 6.18
C LEU A 241 -4.78 0.83 5.68
N TYR A 242 -5.26 1.77 6.47
CA TYR A 242 -6.39 2.62 6.08
C TYR A 242 -6.03 3.46 4.85
N GLU A 243 -4.90 4.15 4.89
CA GLU A 243 -4.42 5.02 3.80
C GLU A 243 -4.16 4.25 2.50
N THR A 244 -3.56 3.05 2.60
CA THR A 244 -3.20 2.25 1.42
C THR A 244 -4.38 1.49 0.84
N SER A 245 -5.27 0.94 1.67
CA SER A 245 -6.41 0.13 1.23
C SER A 245 -7.50 0.93 0.52
N GLU A 246 -7.52 2.27 0.68
CA GLU A 246 -8.41 3.14 -0.10
C GLU A 246 -7.99 3.24 -1.57
N VAL A 247 -6.71 3.00 -1.86
CA VAL A 247 -6.11 3.19 -3.19
C VAL A 247 -5.74 1.86 -3.84
N PHE A 248 -5.24 0.89 -3.05
CA PHE A 248 -4.68 -0.35 -3.57
C PHE A 248 -5.42 -1.58 -3.01
N GLY A 249 -5.45 -2.66 -3.79
CA GLY A 249 -6.14 -3.91 -3.44
C GLY A 249 -5.23 -5.14 -3.36
N SER A 250 -3.92 -4.98 -3.54
CA SER A 250 -2.92 -6.06 -3.59
C SER A 250 -1.56 -5.59 -3.10
N THR A 251 -0.67 -6.54 -2.79
CA THR A 251 0.73 -6.30 -2.43
C THR A 251 1.66 -7.24 -3.20
N PRO A 252 2.94 -6.86 -3.44
CA PRO A 252 3.48 -5.52 -3.22
C PRO A 252 3.04 -4.53 -4.29
N ILE A 253 2.97 -3.25 -3.93
CA ILE A 253 2.81 -2.12 -4.87
C ILE A 253 3.96 -1.15 -4.59
N PHE A 254 4.52 -0.56 -5.64
CA PHE A 254 5.56 0.44 -5.52
C PHE A 254 5.10 1.74 -6.15
N VAL A 255 5.00 2.78 -5.34
CA VAL A 255 4.74 4.14 -5.81
C VAL A 255 6.09 4.82 -6.03
N VAL A 256 6.37 5.17 -7.27
CA VAL A 256 7.61 5.82 -7.70
C VAL A 256 7.32 7.30 -7.88
N LEU A 257 7.99 8.14 -7.08
CA LEU A 257 7.82 9.59 -7.07
C LEU A 257 9.07 10.26 -7.60
N PHE A 258 8.90 11.15 -8.56
CA PHE A 258 9.98 11.97 -9.13
C PHE A 258 9.40 13.31 -9.62
N ASP A 259 10.02 14.43 -9.29
CA ASP A 259 9.58 15.80 -9.64
C ASP A 259 8.07 16.06 -9.39
N GLY A 260 7.54 15.49 -8.30
CA GLY A 260 6.13 15.62 -7.91
C GLY A 260 5.16 14.87 -8.84
N LEU A 261 5.65 13.98 -9.69
CA LEU A 261 4.87 13.00 -10.45
C LEU A 261 4.91 11.66 -9.73
N ALA A 262 3.83 10.90 -9.85
CA ALA A 262 3.72 9.57 -9.29
C ALA A 262 3.45 8.55 -10.42
N SER A 263 4.19 7.45 -10.40
CA SER A 263 3.89 6.27 -11.21
C SER A 263 3.83 5.03 -10.32
N VAL A 264 3.27 3.93 -10.82
CA VAL A 264 3.06 2.72 -10.03
C VAL A 264 3.66 1.52 -10.75
N ILE A 265 4.46 0.74 -10.01
CA ILE A 265 4.88 -0.60 -10.40
C ILE A 265 4.04 -1.58 -9.58
N ASP A 266 3.21 -2.38 -10.27
CA ASP A 266 2.30 -3.33 -9.64
C ASP A 266 2.92 -4.72 -9.56
N GLY A 267 2.96 -5.28 -8.35
CA GLY A 267 3.45 -6.62 -8.06
C GLY A 267 4.96 -6.76 -8.02
N ALA A 268 5.43 -7.95 -7.61
CA ALA A 268 6.84 -8.31 -7.55
C ALA A 268 7.43 -8.51 -8.96
N GLN A 269 7.72 -7.41 -9.63
CA GLN A 269 8.31 -7.38 -10.96
C GLN A 269 9.80 -7.74 -10.92
N PRO A 270 10.39 -8.18 -12.05
CA PRO A 270 11.84 -8.39 -12.15
C PRO A 270 12.63 -7.08 -11.99
N PHE A 271 13.89 -7.19 -11.55
CA PHE A 271 14.79 -6.05 -11.35
C PHE A 271 14.87 -5.12 -12.57
N GLU A 272 14.92 -5.67 -13.79
CA GLU A 272 15.04 -4.90 -15.02
C GLU A 272 13.90 -3.91 -15.23
N GLN A 273 12.71 -4.21 -14.69
CA GLN A 273 11.57 -3.30 -14.79
C GLN A 273 11.73 -2.10 -13.84
N PHE A 274 12.25 -2.34 -12.62
CA PHE A 274 12.60 -1.25 -11.70
C PHE A 274 13.74 -0.40 -12.25
N ALA A 275 14.81 -1.04 -12.73
CA ALA A 275 15.96 -0.36 -13.31
C ALA A 275 15.54 0.53 -14.50
N ALA A 276 14.69 0.03 -15.40
CA ALA A 276 14.19 0.82 -16.52
C ALA A 276 13.42 2.06 -16.07
N ALA A 277 12.55 1.91 -15.06
CA ALA A 277 11.76 3.03 -14.52
C ALA A 277 12.64 4.06 -13.79
N PHE A 278 13.65 3.60 -13.05
CA PHE A 278 14.53 4.48 -12.29
C PHE A 278 15.55 5.20 -13.16
N ASP A 279 16.15 4.49 -14.11
CA ASP A 279 17.14 5.08 -15.01
C ASP A 279 16.50 6.11 -15.95
N GLU A 280 15.24 5.90 -16.39
CA GLU A 280 14.50 6.87 -17.20
C GLU A 280 14.41 8.25 -16.52
N VAL A 281 14.17 8.29 -15.22
CA VAL A 281 14.02 9.55 -14.47
C VAL A 281 15.33 10.09 -13.90
N LEU A 282 16.33 9.23 -13.67
CA LEU A 282 17.62 9.64 -13.10
C LEU A 282 18.66 10.07 -14.15
N GLU A 283 18.38 9.83 -15.45
CA GLU A 283 19.24 10.26 -16.56
C GLU A 283 18.81 11.61 -17.17
N GLU A 284 17.63 12.16 -16.78
CA GLU A 284 17.17 13.49 -17.18
C GLU A 284 17.80 14.61 -16.31
#